data_09ffa216431ba66137d668b22a268664
#
_entry.id   09ffa216431ba66137d668b22a268664
#
_cell.length_a   1.000
_cell.length_b   1.000
_cell.length_c   1.000
_cell.angle_alpha   90.00
_cell.angle_beta   90.00
_cell.angle_gamma   90.00
#
_symmetry.space_group_name_H-M   'P 1'
#
loop_
_entity.id
_entity.type
_entity.pdbx_description
1 polymer ?
#
loop_
_entity_poly.entity_id
_entity_poly.type
_entity_poly.pdbx_seq_one_letter_code
_entity_poly.pdbx_strand_id
1 'polypeptide(L)'
;MFHHKLIAAVTVLSLSFCGNTAFAKTILFVPQDDRPVSFAYTVSTAEKAGYTVLTPPKAFLSGKSYQGFPERIWTWIDQNIDQADVAILSTDTLIYGGLVDSRKHNEDLKTLQYRENKIRNLHISHPNIPLYAFGTIMRTPYASSGGVEPYYYSDYGTDIYRIAALQDKQDTNSITAEETAELLSLKLTVPTEYLQDWFRRRTKNNLINKQLLKDAKNGVFAYFCEGHDDNSKNSQTNMEARYQEKDTTTLKNNIFGSFPGADQLALLLIARYHVESNKLHPTFGILYPLGRGEDTIPSYENQPIGKTIAEHIHAVGGSISQKQLPDIMLAVNTPLLSTGESGQFSNFGMMKQSTTDFITQIKSTIDRGISLSIVDVYFANGSDNTLMNLIVKNNLLYKVSSYNGWNTASNTIGYAIAQAILAPYMTPQDHKNMLTEQYIDNWAYQANVRKDIIRFAESKHTKGKITPEVKEEMIASLQDFAKKKLNLNPRTISADFPWNRFFEINALVSNTPKYPLYLTAAEKYRRFEEEQKKKAAEEKSKKESAVKGKNGLLKKDTISNDSGKNASQIIIH
;
A
#
# COMPACT_ATOMS: atom_id res chain seq x y z
N MET A 1 -48.58 -28.33 -56.17
CA MET A 1 -48.81 -27.11 -55.40
C MET A 1 -49.21 -27.50 -53.96
N PHE A 2 -48.27 -27.64 -53.06
CA PHE A 2 -48.54 -27.71 -51.62
C PHE A 2 -47.39 -27.06 -50.90
N HIS A 3 -47.68 -25.95 -50.25
CA HIS A 3 -46.76 -25.21 -49.38
C HIS A 3 -46.75 -25.86 -47.99
N HIS A 4 -45.64 -26.43 -47.57
CA HIS A 4 -45.42 -26.80 -46.18
C HIS A 4 -44.74 -25.62 -45.45
N LYS A 5 -45.46 -25.00 -44.55
CA LYS A 5 -44.91 -24.09 -43.52
C LYS A 5 -44.29 -24.88 -42.41
N LEU A 6 -42.97 -24.75 -42.25
CA LEU A 6 -42.22 -25.30 -41.11
C LEU A 6 -42.38 -24.30 -39.95
N ILE A 7 -43.04 -24.71 -38.87
CA ILE A 7 -43.12 -23.99 -37.63
C ILE A 7 -41.95 -24.48 -36.76
N ALA A 8 -40.94 -23.65 -36.56
CA ALA A 8 -39.85 -23.91 -35.63
C ALA A 8 -40.32 -23.56 -34.19
N ALA A 9 -40.51 -24.58 -33.38
CA ALA A 9 -40.78 -24.39 -31.95
C ALA A 9 -39.43 -24.06 -31.25
N VAL A 10 -39.29 -22.81 -30.76
CA VAL A 10 -38.20 -22.41 -29.90
C VAL A 10 -38.55 -22.85 -28.49
N THR A 11 -37.94 -23.93 -28.03
CA THR A 11 -38.01 -24.35 -26.62
C THR A 11 -37.05 -23.48 -25.81
N VAL A 12 -37.58 -22.52 -25.09
CA VAL A 12 -36.82 -21.73 -24.11
C VAL A 12 -36.58 -22.64 -22.88
N LEU A 13 -35.37 -23.16 -22.77
CA LEU A 13 -34.91 -23.82 -21.54
C LEU A 13 -34.68 -22.73 -20.50
N SER A 14 -35.64 -22.54 -19.61
CA SER A 14 -35.45 -21.79 -18.36
C SER A 14 -34.54 -22.59 -17.45
N LEU A 15 -33.24 -22.29 -17.48
CA LEU A 15 -32.29 -22.71 -16.44
C LEU A 15 -32.67 -21.95 -15.16
N SER A 16 -33.45 -22.63 -14.31
CA SER A 16 -33.61 -22.22 -12.92
C SER A 16 -32.23 -22.34 -12.26
N PHE A 17 -31.54 -21.22 -12.11
CA PHE A 17 -30.45 -21.11 -11.16
C PHE A 17 -31.05 -21.28 -9.76
N CYS A 18 -31.11 -22.52 -9.25
CA CYS A 18 -31.14 -22.78 -7.83
C CYS A 18 -29.80 -22.22 -7.30
N GLY A 19 -29.79 -20.96 -6.86
CA GLY A 19 -28.69 -20.40 -6.12
C GLY A 19 -28.51 -21.24 -4.85
N ASN A 20 -27.55 -22.17 -4.88
CA ASN A 20 -26.94 -22.60 -3.65
C ASN A 20 -26.38 -21.31 -3.02
N THR A 21 -27.03 -20.82 -1.98
CA THR A 21 -26.42 -19.90 -1.03
C THR A 21 -25.32 -20.68 -0.31
N ALA A 22 -24.17 -20.86 -0.98
CA ALA A 22 -22.98 -21.28 -0.29
C ALA A 22 -22.72 -20.19 0.75
N PHE A 23 -22.80 -20.55 2.02
CA PHE A 23 -22.44 -19.63 3.10
C PHE A 23 -21.03 -19.09 2.79
N ALA A 24 -20.86 -17.78 2.95
CA ALA A 24 -19.55 -17.15 2.79
C ALA A 24 -18.55 -17.86 3.71
N LYS A 25 -17.42 -18.31 3.16
CA LYS A 25 -16.36 -18.94 3.98
C LYS A 25 -15.82 -17.92 4.97
N THR A 26 -15.57 -18.39 6.18
CA THR A 26 -15.10 -17.57 7.30
C THR A 26 -13.60 -17.75 7.50
N ILE A 27 -12.88 -16.65 7.47
CA ILE A 27 -11.43 -16.58 7.74
C ILE A 27 -11.24 -16.04 9.15
N LEU A 28 -10.58 -16.80 10.04
CA LEU A 28 -10.03 -16.25 11.27
C LEU A 28 -8.67 -15.64 10.94
N PHE A 29 -8.55 -14.32 11.07
CA PHE A 29 -7.34 -13.58 10.68
C PHE A 29 -6.68 -12.89 11.86
N VAL A 30 -5.42 -13.21 12.13
CA VAL A 30 -4.56 -12.49 13.07
C VAL A 30 -3.54 -11.67 12.28
N PRO A 31 -3.70 -10.34 12.20
CA PRO A 31 -2.81 -9.47 11.44
C PRO A 31 -1.45 -9.27 12.14
N GLN A 32 -0.48 -8.77 11.40
CA GLN A 32 0.88 -8.53 11.88
C GLN A 32 0.96 -7.31 12.84
N ASP A 33 0.12 -6.31 12.62
CA ASP A 33 -0.08 -5.11 13.44
C ASP A 33 -1.38 -4.40 13.03
N ASP A 34 -1.65 -3.22 13.60
CA ASP A 34 -2.89 -2.48 13.37
C ASP A 34 -2.83 -1.48 12.20
N ARG A 35 -1.75 -1.48 11.38
CA ARG A 35 -1.63 -0.62 10.20
C ARG A 35 -2.66 -1.02 9.12
N PRO A 36 -3.12 -0.05 8.31
CA PRO A 36 -4.07 -0.33 7.22
C PRO A 36 -3.58 -1.42 6.27
N VAL A 37 -2.32 -1.40 5.88
CA VAL A 37 -1.72 -2.39 4.99
C VAL A 37 -1.74 -3.79 5.59
N SER A 38 -1.41 -3.93 6.86
CA SER A 38 -1.39 -5.23 7.55
C SER A 38 -2.79 -5.70 7.95
N PHE A 39 -3.76 -4.80 8.14
CA PHE A 39 -5.08 -5.08 8.70
C PHE A 39 -6.22 -4.64 7.80
N ALA A 40 -6.51 -3.32 7.72
CA ALA A 40 -7.75 -2.82 7.11
C ALA A 40 -7.85 -3.15 5.60
N TYR A 41 -6.78 -2.99 4.83
CA TYR A 41 -6.80 -3.29 3.39
C TYR A 41 -6.86 -4.79 3.12
N THR A 42 -6.20 -5.60 3.94
CA THR A 42 -6.24 -7.06 3.85
C THR A 42 -7.66 -7.57 4.12
N VAL A 43 -8.28 -7.12 5.22
CA VAL A 43 -9.67 -7.47 5.58
C VAL A 43 -10.64 -7.00 4.50
N SER A 44 -10.59 -5.72 4.13
CA SER A 44 -11.46 -5.12 3.12
C SER A 44 -11.37 -5.85 1.76
N THR A 45 -10.16 -6.26 1.34
CA THR A 45 -9.98 -7.02 0.10
C THR A 45 -10.64 -8.39 0.17
N ALA A 46 -10.48 -9.12 1.28
CA ALA A 46 -11.09 -10.42 1.49
C ALA A 46 -12.63 -10.33 1.57
N GLU A 47 -13.16 -9.35 2.30
CA GLU A 47 -14.61 -9.12 2.41
C GLU A 47 -15.24 -8.77 1.07
N LYS A 48 -14.60 -7.89 0.29
CA LYS A 48 -15.03 -7.54 -1.09
C LYS A 48 -15.04 -8.76 -2.01
N ALA A 49 -14.16 -9.74 -1.77
CA ALA A 49 -14.15 -11.02 -2.48
C ALA A 49 -15.14 -12.08 -1.93
N GLY A 50 -16.00 -11.70 -0.99
CA GLY A 50 -17.11 -12.53 -0.49
C GLY A 50 -16.78 -13.37 0.74
N TYR A 51 -15.68 -13.13 1.43
CA TYR A 51 -15.35 -13.80 2.70
C TYR A 51 -15.95 -13.08 3.90
N THR A 52 -16.26 -13.83 4.96
CA THR A 52 -16.42 -13.27 6.30
C THR A 52 -15.07 -13.30 7.00
N VAL A 53 -14.61 -12.19 7.57
CA VAL A 53 -13.31 -12.13 8.24
C VAL A 53 -13.48 -11.84 9.73
N LEU A 54 -13.10 -12.80 10.57
CA LEU A 54 -13.03 -12.63 12.02
C LEU A 54 -11.64 -12.12 12.39
N THR A 55 -11.57 -11.02 13.12
CA THR A 55 -10.30 -10.41 13.56
C THR A 55 -10.33 -10.14 15.06
N PRO A 56 -9.17 -10.22 15.77
CA PRO A 56 -9.13 -9.80 17.15
C PRO A 56 -9.46 -8.30 17.27
N PRO A 57 -9.99 -7.85 18.42
CA PRO A 57 -10.17 -6.43 18.69
C PRO A 57 -8.88 -5.65 18.40
N LYS A 58 -9.00 -4.55 17.65
CA LYS A 58 -7.83 -3.72 17.29
C LYS A 58 -6.99 -3.30 18.50
N ALA A 59 -7.61 -3.12 19.66
CA ALA A 59 -6.93 -2.79 20.92
C ALA A 59 -6.00 -3.91 21.45
N PHE A 60 -6.05 -5.13 20.88
CA PHE A 60 -5.14 -6.23 21.25
C PHE A 60 -3.90 -6.27 20.35
N LEU A 61 -3.95 -5.61 19.20
CA LEU A 61 -2.86 -5.57 18.23
C LEU A 61 -1.80 -4.55 18.65
N SER A 62 -0.58 -4.76 18.18
CA SER A 62 0.50 -3.80 18.38
C SER A 62 0.39 -2.60 17.46
N GLY A 63 0.98 -1.49 17.89
CA GLY A 63 1.17 -0.30 17.10
C GLY A 63 2.59 0.24 17.23
N LYS A 64 2.84 1.44 16.71
CA LYS A 64 4.17 2.07 16.75
C LYS A 64 4.73 2.22 18.16
N SER A 65 3.90 2.60 19.12
CA SER A 65 4.31 3.01 20.48
C SER A 65 3.67 2.19 21.61
N TYR A 66 2.92 1.16 21.28
CA TYR A 66 2.30 0.26 22.24
C TYR A 66 2.44 -1.18 21.77
N GLN A 67 2.62 -2.06 22.75
CA GLN A 67 2.79 -3.50 22.53
C GLN A 67 1.44 -4.16 22.26
N GLY A 68 1.46 -5.23 21.47
CA GLY A 68 0.34 -6.13 21.36
C GLY A 68 0.16 -7.02 22.60
N PHE A 69 -0.96 -7.71 22.66
CA PHE A 69 -1.31 -8.57 23.80
C PHE A 69 -1.46 -10.04 23.33
N PRO A 70 -0.37 -10.81 23.14
CA PRO A 70 -0.43 -12.19 22.65
C PRO A 70 -1.43 -13.05 23.43
N GLU A 71 -1.42 -12.97 24.76
CA GLU A 71 -2.30 -13.81 25.58
C GLU A 71 -3.81 -13.49 25.40
N ARG A 72 -4.15 -12.22 25.17
CA ARG A 72 -5.53 -11.84 24.87
C ARG A 72 -5.94 -12.29 23.47
N ILE A 73 -5.01 -12.24 22.50
CA ILE A 73 -5.25 -12.72 21.14
C ILE A 73 -5.44 -14.23 21.15
N TRP A 74 -4.64 -14.98 21.92
CA TRP A 74 -4.85 -16.42 22.10
C TRP A 74 -6.19 -16.76 22.71
N THR A 75 -6.61 -16.05 23.78
CA THR A 75 -7.96 -16.22 24.36
C THR A 75 -9.05 -15.94 23.35
N TRP A 76 -8.86 -14.92 22.50
CA TRP A 76 -9.80 -14.59 21.43
C TRP A 76 -9.85 -15.69 20.35
N ILE A 77 -8.70 -16.26 19.97
CA ILE A 77 -8.63 -17.40 19.03
C ILE A 77 -9.42 -18.57 19.59
N ASP A 78 -9.16 -18.97 20.84
CA ASP A 78 -9.85 -20.10 21.49
C ASP A 78 -11.38 -19.93 21.52
N GLN A 79 -11.87 -18.69 21.57
CA GLN A 79 -13.30 -18.37 21.56
C GLN A 79 -13.94 -18.33 20.17
N ASN A 80 -13.16 -18.20 19.10
CA ASN A 80 -13.68 -17.94 17.76
C ASN A 80 -13.28 -18.96 16.70
N ILE A 81 -12.30 -19.82 16.99
CA ILE A 81 -11.72 -20.73 15.99
C ILE A 81 -12.75 -21.70 15.40
N ASP A 82 -13.70 -22.18 16.19
CA ASP A 82 -14.74 -23.11 15.74
C ASP A 82 -15.71 -22.49 14.71
N GLN A 83 -15.69 -21.16 14.53
CA GLN A 83 -16.51 -20.47 13.54
C GLN A 83 -15.79 -20.32 12.19
N ALA A 84 -14.50 -20.72 12.11
CA ALA A 84 -13.66 -20.48 10.96
C ALA A 84 -13.54 -21.71 10.06
N ASP A 85 -13.52 -21.49 8.74
CA ASP A 85 -13.14 -22.48 7.74
C ASP A 85 -11.61 -22.56 7.56
N VAL A 86 -10.90 -21.50 7.96
CA VAL A 86 -9.43 -21.38 7.84
C VAL A 86 -8.90 -20.36 8.85
N ALA A 87 -7.66 -20.53 9.30
CA ALA A 87 -6.95 -19.54 10.09
C ALA A 87 -5.73 -19.00 9.32
N ILE A 88 -5.62 -17.66 9.23
CA ILE A 88 -4.47 -16.93 8.65
C ILE A 88 -3.78 -16.18 9.80
N LEU A 89 -2.57 -16.61 10.16
CA LEU A 89 -1.96 -16.29 11.45
C LEU A 89 -0.61 -15.59 11.29
N SER A 90 -0.47 -14.38 11.84
CA SER A 90 0.84 -13.74 12.04
C SER A 90 1.54 -14.38 13.23
N THR A 91 2.66 -15.05 13.00
CA THR A 91 3.51 -15.59 14.07
C THR A 91 4.17 -14.48 14.87
N ASP A 92 4.51 -13.34 14.24
CA ASP A 92 5.06 -12.18 14.95
C ASP A 92 4.10 -11.66 16.02
N THR A 93 2.80 -11.59 15.69
CA THR A 93 1.76 -11.16 16.62
C THR A 93 1.52 -12.19 17.73
N LEU A 94 1.44 -13.46 17.37
CA LEU A 94 1.12 -14.53 18.32
C LEU A 94 2.25 -14.82 19.31
N ILE A 95 3.50 -14.55 18.92
CA ILE A 95 4.69 -14.89 19.71
C ILE A 95 5.26 -13.67 20.42
N TYR A 96 5.42 -12.54 19.71
CA TYR A 96 6.08 -11.33 20.24
C TYR A 96 5.10 -10.22 20.60
N GLY A 97 3.91 -10.20 20.01
CA GLY A 97 2.92 -9.12 20.10
C GLY A 97 2.68 -8.38 18.79
N GLY A 98 3.60 -8.44 17.84
CA GLY A 98 3.51 -7.83 16.52
C GLY A 98 4.87 -7.61 15.86
N LEU A 99 4.87 -7.03 14.66
CA LEU A 99 6.08 -6.76 13.88
C LEU A 99 7.07 -5.86 14.62
N VAL A 100 6.61 -4.75 15.21
CA VAL A 100 7.48 -3.85 15.99
C VAL A 100 7.97 -4.52 17.27
N ASP A 101 7.10 -5.29 17.91
CA ASP A 101 7.45 -6.02 19.13
C ASP A 101 8.52 -7.09 18.87
N SER A 102 8.49 -7.78 17.71
CA SER A 102 9.52 -8.74 17.33
C SER A 102 10.93 -8.14 17.30
N ARG A 103 11.02 -6.82 17.05
CA ARG A 103 12.28 -6.06 17.01
C ARG A 103 12.72 -5.50 18.37
N LYS A 104 11.80 -5.44 19.35
CA LYS A 104 11.99 -4.69 20.62
C LYS A 104 11.77 -5.50 21.88
N HIS A 105 11.19 -6.70 21.80
CA HIS A 105 10.82 -7.50 22.97
C HIS A 105 12.02 -7.87 23.87
N ASN A 106 11.73 -8.01 25.14
CA ASN A 106 12.68 -8.52 26.15
C ASN A 106 12.25 -9.89 26.71
N GLU A 107 11.28 -10.53 26.08
CA GLU A 107 10.78 -11.84 26.49
C GLU A 107 11.89 -12.87 26.59
N ASP A 108 11.79 -13.77 27.56
CA ASP A 108 12.68 -14.91 27.66
C ASP A 108 12.34 -16.00 26.62
N LEU A 109 13.31 -16.87 26.35
CA LEU A 109 13.11 -17.90 25.33
C LEU A 109 12.00 -18.89 25.71
N LYS A 110 11.76 -19.17 27.00
CA LYS A 110 10.71 -20.09 27.45
C LYS A 110 9.32 -19.54 27.14
N THR A 111 9.11 -18.24 27.37
CA THR A 111 7.87 -17.55 27.04
C THR A 111 7.62 -17.61 25.53
N LEU A 112 8.63 -17.33 24.70
CA LEU A 112 8.49 -17.39 23.24
C LEU A 112 8.18 -18.81 22.76
N GLN A 113 8.87 -19.82 23.30
CA GLN A 113 8.61 -21.23 22.98
C GLN A 113 7.23 -21.69 23.46
N TYR A 114 6.77 -21.20 24.61
CA TYR A 114 5.41 -21.50 25.10
C TYR A 114 4.37 -20.98 24.11
N ARG A 115 4.51 -19.73 23.65
CA ARG A 115 3.59 -19.13 22.68
C ARG A 115 3.65 -19.82 21.30
N GLU A 116 4.84 -20.21 20.86
CA GLU A 116 5.02 -20.99 19.64
C GLU A 116 4.33 -22.36 19.75
N ASN A 117 4.51 -23.06 20.86
CA ASN A 117 3.84 -24.33 21.11
C ASN A 117 2.30 -24.24 21.09
N LYS A 118 1.70 -23.08 21.42
CA LYS A 118 0.25 -22.88 21.31
C LYS A 118 -0.22 -22.99 19.84
N ILE A 119 0.60 -22.58 18.85
CA ILE A 119 0.27 -22.75 17.43
C ILE A 119 0.15 -24.23 17.08
N ARG A 120 1.10 -25.05 17.53
CA ARG A 120 1.07 -26.51 17.32
C ARG A 120 -0.13 -27.15 18.01
N ASN A 121 -0.43 -26.74 19.24
CA ASN A 121 -1.58 -27.24 19.99
C ASN A 121 -2.91 -26.84 19.30
N LEU A 122 -3.00 -25.65 18.70
CA LEU A 122 -4.16 -25.23 17.93
C LEU A 122 -4.41 -26.18 16.74
N HIS A 123 -3.36 -26.55 15.99
CA HIS A 123 -3.46 -27.53 14.91
C HIS A 123 -3.92 -28.91 15.42
N ILE A 124 -3.38 -29.37 16.56
CA ILE A 124 -3.74 -30.68 17.13
C ILE A 124 -5.20 -30.69 17.60
N SER A 125 -5.68 -29.62 18.23
CA SER A 125 -7.04 -29.54 18.76
C SER A 125 -8.09 -29.26 17.67
N HIS A 126 -7.71 -28.64 16.54
CA HIS A 126 -8.59 -28.29 15.42
C HIS A 126 -8.04 -28.80 14.08
N PRO A 127 -7.88 -30.12 13.88
CA PRO A 127 -7.18 -30.70 12.73
C PRO A 127 -7.93 -30.46 11.39
N ASN A 128 -9.20 -30.12 11.45
CA ASN A 128 -10.02 -29.84 10.26
C ASN A 128 -9.94 -28.38 9.80
N ILE A 129 -9.33 -27.49 10.58
CA ILE A 129 -9.16 -26.08 10.23
C ILE A 129 -7.73 -25.89 9.74
N PRO A 130 -7.50 -25.67 8.43
CA PRO A 130 -6.17 -25.47 7.90
C PRO A 130 -5.56 -24.17 8.44
N LEU A 131 -4.32 -24.25 8.94
CA LEU A 131 -3.57 -23.12 9.44
C LEU A 131 -2.62 -22.64 8.34
N TYR A 132 -2.77 -21.39 7.90
CA TYR A 132 -1.81 -20.67 7.10
C TYR A 132 -1.11 -19.66 8.00
N ALA A 133 0.21 -19.67 8.01
CA ALA A 133 0.94 -18.79 8.90
C ALA A 133 2.02 -18.00 8.15
N PHE A 134 2.34 -16.83 8.68
CA PHE A 134 3.42 -15.98 8.18
C PHE A 134 4.15 -15.30 9.34
N GLY A 135 5.43 -15.09 9.14
CA GLY A 135 6.29 -14.37 10.08
C GLY A 135 7.44 -13.72 9.35
N THR A 136 8.29 -12.99 10.06
CA THR A 136 9.39 -12.25 9.45
C THR A 136 10.74 -12.58 10.05
N ILE A 137 11.79 -12.54 9.22
CA ILE A 137 13.15 -12.36 9.70
C ILE A 137 13.31 -10.87 9.98
N MET A 138 13.72 -10.57 11.22
CA MET A 138 13.86 -9.20 11.71
C MET A 138 14.80 -8.38 10.83
N ARG A 139 14.40 -7.18 10.43
CA ARG A 139 15.21 -6.26 9.62
C ARG A 139 16.41 -5.68 10.38
N THR A 140 17.37 -5.13 9.63
CA THR A 140 18.45 -4.27 10.12
C THR A 140 18.51 -3.03 9.23
N PRO A 141 17.68 -2.00 9.45
CA PRO A 141 17.57 -0.87 8.55
C PRO A 141 18.75 0.09 8.68
N TYR A 142 19.12 0.77 7.58
CA TYR A 142 20.14 1.82 7.59
C TYR A 142 19.76 2.99 8.53
N ALA A 143 18.48 3.33 8.58
CA ALA A 143 17.95 4.38 9.44
C ALA A 143 16.64 3.94 10.10
N SER A 144 16.44 4.31 11.36
CA SER A 144 15.17 4.07 12.07
C SER A 144 14.14 5.12 11.70
N SER A 145 12.91 4.69 11.44
CA SER A 145 11.75 5.59 11.27
C SER A 145 11.15 6.08 12.60
N GLY A 146 11.99 6.17 13.65
CA GLY A 146 11.64 6.71 14.97
C GLY A 146 10.70 5.82 15.78
N GLY A 147 11.27 5.05 16.69
CA GLY A 147 10.55 4.27 17.72
C GLY A 147 10.07 2.89 17.31
N VAL A 148 10.38 2.41 16.09
CA VAL A 148 10.05 1.05 15.64
C VAL A 148 11.23 0.06 15.76
N GLU A 149 12.40 0.54 16.18
CA GLU A 149 13.56 -0.21 16.67
C GLU A 149 13.83 0.12 18.15
N PRO A 150 14.74 -0.59 18.83
CA PRO A 150 15.18 -0.23 20.19
C PRO A 150 15.68 1.22 20.27
N TYR A 151 15.56 1.85 21.44
CA TYR A 151 15.84 3.29 21.62
C TYR A 151 17.25 3.71 21.18
N TYR A 152 18.24 2.86 21.39
CA TYR A 152 19.64 3.14 21.01
C TYR A 152 19.87 3.12 19.49
N TYR A 153 18.90 2.62 18.72
CA TYR A 153 19.02 2.56 17.27
C TYR A 153 18.96 3.95 16.61
N SER A 154 18.41 4.97 17.29
CA SER A 154 18.48 6.36 16.85
C SER A 154 19.91 6.88 16.74
N ASP A 155 20.79 6.44 17.64
CA ASP A 155 22.16 6.93 17.77
C ASP A 155 23.17 6.01 17.06
N TYR A 156 22.96 4.70 17.11
CA TYR A 156 23.90 3.67 16.64
C TYR A 156 23.36 2.82 15.49
N GLY A 157 22.18 3.14 14.95
CA GLY A 157 21.53 2.31 13.92
C GLY A 157 22.35 2.16 12.65
N THR A 158 22.99 3.24 12.19
CA THR A 158 23.88 3.22 11.02
C THR A 158 25.08 2.31 11.25
N ASP A 159 25.68 2.36 12.44
CA ASP A 159 26.82 1.52 12.79
C ASP A 159 26.42 0.04 12.94
N ILE A 160 25.28 -0.23 13.57
CA ILE A 160 24.71 -1.58 13.69
C ILE A 160 24.39 -2.15 12.29
N TYR A 161 23.79 -1.35 11.40
CA TYR A 161 23.57 -1.74 10.01
C TYR A 161 24.87 -2.09 9.30
N ARG A 162 25.92 -1.25 9.45
CA ARG A 162 27.22 -1.48 8.83
C ARG A 162 27.92 -2.70 9.42
N ILE A 163 27.87 -2.89 10.74
CA ILE A 163 28.38 -4.10 11.42
C ILE A 163 27.70 -5.34 10.82
N ALA A 164 26.38 -5.33 10.69
CA ALA A 164 25.62 -6.46 10.15
C ALA A 164 26.03 -6.78 8.70
N ALA A 165 26.20 -5.76 7.86
CA ALA A 165 26.65 -5.93 6.47
C ALA A 165 28.08 -6.50 6.38
N LEU A 166 28.99 -6.04 7.23
CA LEU A 166 30.36 -6.54 7.29
C LEU A 166 30.44 -7.96 7.84
N GLN A 167 29.60 -8.30 8.82
CA GLN A 167 29.49 -9.68 9.33
C GLN A 167 28.98 -10.63 8.25
N ASP A 168 27.99 -10.21 7.44
CA ASP A 168 27.49 -10.99 6.30
C ASP A 168 28.59 -11.21 5.26
N LYS A 169 29.39 -10.18 4.94
CA LYS A 169 30.56 -10.34 4.08
C LYS A 169 31.62 -11.28 4.66
N GLN A 170 31.85 -11.23 5.97
CA GLN A 170 32.74 -12.15 6.67
C GLN A 170 32.25 -13.59 6.57
N ASP A 171 30.97 -13.82 6.77
CA ASP A 171 30.30 -15.12 6.67
C ASP A 171 30.42 -15.74 5.28
N THR A 172 30.38 -14.90 4.23
CA THR A 172 30.53 -15.31 2.83
C THR A 172 31.95 -15.27 2.30
N ASN A 173 32.96 -15.04 3.17
CA ASN A 173 34.37 -14.88 2.79
C ASN A 173 34.62 -13.81 1.72
N SER A 174 33.82 -12.73 1.71
CA SER A 174 33.89 -11.62 0.75
C SER A 174 34.35 -10.29 1.37
N ILE A 175 34.71 -10.29 2.66
CA ILE A 175 35.20 -9.13 3.39
C ILE A 175 36.67 -8.83 3.05
N THR A 176 37.04 -7.56 2.87
CA THR A 176 38.43 -7.14 2.66
C THR A 176 39.17 -6.92 3.99
N ALA A 177 40.50 -6.71 3.93
CA ALA A 177 41.31 -6.41 5.13
C ALA A 177 40.89 -5.05 5.74
N GLU A 178 40.62 -4.03 4.91
CA GLU A 178 40.15 -2.71 5.32
C GLU A 178 38.76 -2.81 5.98
N GLU A 179 37.85 -3.58 5.39
CA GLU A 179 36.52 -3.82 5.93
C GLU A 179 36.58 -4.62 7.24
N THR A 180 37.55 -5.50 7.41
CA THR A 180 37.78 -6.22 8.68
C THR A 180 38.23 -5.26 9.78
N ALA A 181 39.14 -4.32 9.47
CA ALA A 181 39.55 -3.29 10.41
C ALA A 181 38.39 -2.33 10.75
N GLU A 182 37.57 -1.96 9.75
CA GLU A 182 36.34 -1.18 9.97
C GLU A 182 35.37 -1.90 10.92
N LEU A 183 35.11 -3.19 10.70
CA LEU A 183 34.24 -4.00 11.54
C LEU A 183 34.70 -4.02 13.02
N LEU A 184 36.01 -4.16 13.24
CA LEU A 184 36.58 -4.12 14.60
C LEU A 184 36.40 -2.74 15.24
N SER A 185 36.66 -1.66 14.48
CA SER A 185 36.48 -0.29 14.94
C SER A 185 35.01 -0.01 15.31
N LEU A 186 34.06 -0.36 14.45
CA LEU A 186 32.63 -0.16 14.71
C LEU A 186 32.16 -0.92 15.96
N LYS A 187 32.63 -2.16 16.17
CA LYS A 187 32.33 -2.94 17.37
C LYS A 187 32.86 -2.29 18.65
N LEU A 188 33.90 -1.46 18.59
CA LEU A 188 34.40 -0.68 19.72
C LEU A 188 33.63 0.64 19.89
N THR A 189 33.06 1.19 18.84
CA THR A 189 32.30 2.45 18.87
C THR A 189 30.90 2.25 19.47
N VAL A 190 30.21 1.17 19.09
CA VAL A 190 28.88 0.86 19.62
C VAL A 190 29.01 0.25 21.02
N PRO A 191 28.34 0.80 22.06
CA PRO A 191 28.36 0.22 23.40
C PRO A 191 28.04 -1.28 23.41
N THR A 192 28.84 -2.04 24.14
CA THR A 192 28.75 -3.49 24.14
C THR A 192 27.38 -4.00 24.56
N GLU A 193 26.73 -3.36 25.52
CA GLU A 193 25.37 -3.68 25.96
C GLU A 193 24.31 -3.56 24.85
N TYR A 194 24.45 -2.61 23.93
CA TYR A 194 23.52 -2.43 22.79
C TYR A 194 23.72 -3.52 21.73
N LEU A 195 24.98 -3.85 21.42
CA LEU A 195 25.26 -4.98 20.53
C LEU A 195 24.78 -6.31 21.12
N GLN A 196 25.00 -6.51 22.43
CA GLN A 196 24.55 -7.72 23.12
C GLN A 196 23.01 -7.80 23.14
N ASP A 197 22.30 -6.70 23.38
CA ASP A 197 20.84 -6.66 23.34
C ASP A 197 20.33 -6.97 21.94
N TRP A 198 20.89 -6.32 20.92
CA TRP A 198 20.52 -6.52 19.51
C TRP A 198 20.69 -7.98 19.07
N PHE A 199 21.88 -8.55 19.24
CA PHE A 199 22.17 -9.91 18.78
C PHE A 199 21.50 -10.99 19.64
N ARG A 200 21.31 -10.77 20.94
CA ARG A 200 20.58 -11.70 21.81
C ARG A 200 19.12 -11.82 21.40
N ARG A 201 18.48 -10.71 21.06
CA ARG A 201 17.10 -10.71 20.57
C ARG A 201 17.00 -11.48 19.25
N ARG A 202 17.86 -11.19 18.28
CA ARG A 202 17.92 -11.90 17.01
C ARG A 202 18.16 -13.40 17.18
N THR A 203 19.07 -13.78 18.08
CA THR A 203 19.31 -15.19 18.39
C THR A 203 18.05 -15.90 18.88
N LYS A 204 17.28 -15.26 19.77
CA LYS A 204 15.99 -15.82 20.22
C LYS A 204 14.99 -15.94 19.08
N ASN A 205 14.84 -14.90 18.25
CA ASN A 205 13.94 -14.91 17.11
C ASN A 205 14.34 -16.03 16.12
N ASN A 206 15.62 -16.18 15.81
CA ASN A 206 16.10 -17.25 14.94
C ASN A 206 15.80 -18.66 15.47
N LEU A 207 15.91 -18.88 16.78
CA LEU A 207 15.54 -20.17 17.39
C LEU A 207 14.04 -20.45 17.22
N ILE A 208 13.20 -19.44 17.36
CA ILE A 208 11.75 -19.55 17.12
C ILE A 208 11.46 -19.81 15.64
N ASN A 209 12.07 -19.04 14.73
CA ASN A 209 11.88 -19.24 13.29
C ASN A 209 12.28 -20.67 12.86
N LYS A 210 13.39 -21.20 13.37
CA LYS A 210 13.78 -22.60 13.15
C LYS A 210 12.75 -23.61 13.68
N GLN A 211 12.10 -23.30 14.78
CA GLN A 211 11.03 -24.17 15.30
C GLN A 211 9.78 -24.12 14.42
N LEU A 212 9.38 -22.91 13.94
CA LEU A 212 8.29 -22.75 12.98
C LEU A 212 8.55 -23.47 11.65
N LEU A 213 9.79 -23.47 11.15
CA LEU A 213 10.19 -24.24 9.98
C LEU A 213 10.07 -25.76 10.22
N LYS A 214 10.42 -26.22 11.42
CA LYS A 214 10.22 -27.63 11.80
C LYS A 214 8.73 -27.97 11.86
N ASP A 215 7.89 -27.07 12.35
CA ASP A 215 6.45 -27.25 12.39
C ASP A 215 5.84 -27.27 10.97
N ALA A 216 6.31 -26.42 10.05
CA ALA A 216 5.95 -26.49 8.64
C ALA A 216 6.31 -27.86 8.04
N LYS A 217 7.50 -28.38 8.34
CA LYS A 217 7.95 -29.71 7.90
C LYS A 217 7.07 -30.84 8.46
N ASN A 218 6.57 -30.68 9.68
CA ASN A 218 5.72 -31.65 10.35
C ASN A 218 4.23 -31.54 9.99
N GLY A 219 3.86 -30.60 9.08
CA GLY A 219 2.49 -30.44 8.59
C GLY A 219 1.57 -29.67 9.53
N VAL A 220 2.10 -28.90 10.48
CA VAL A 220 1.31 -28.01 11.33
C VAL A 220 0.60 -26.95 10.51
N PHE A 221 1.25 -26.48 9.44
CA PHE A 221 0.71 -25.48 8.52
C PHE A 221 0.31 -26.09 7.19
N ALA A 222 -0.80 -25.66 6.64
CA ALA A 222 -1.14 -25.88 5.23
C ALA A 222 -0.12 -25.14 4.33
N TYR A 223 0.27 -23.93 4.75
CA TYR A 223 1.37 -23.18 4.14
C TYR A 223 1.98 -22.21 5.16
N PHE A 224 3.31 -22.06 5.12
CA PHE A 224 4.05 -21.09 5.93
C PHE A 224 4.86 -20.14 5.02
N CYS A 225 4.69 -18.82 5.23
CA CYS A 225 5.49 -17.79 4.58
C CYS A 225 6.45 -17.14 5.57
N GLU A 226 7.74 -17.08 5.24
CA GLU A 226 8.74 -16.30 5.95
C GLU A 226 9.16 -15.10 5.10
N GLY A 227 8.84 -13.89 5.55
CA GLY A 227 9.21 -12.65 4.89
C GLY A 227 10.56 -12.13 5.35
N HIS A 228 11.36 -11.59 4.43
CA HIS A 228 12.61 -10.90 4.73
C HIS A 228 12.34 -9.40 4.78
N ASP A 229 12.14 -8.87 5.99
CA ASP A 229 11.79 -7.47 6.20
C ASP A 229 13.01 -6.56 5.90
N ASP A 230 12.81 -5.50 5.09
CA ASP A 230 13.83 -4.53 4.66
C ASP A 230 15.22 -5.18 4.44
N ASN A 231 15.29 -6.00 3.44
CA ASN A 231 16.48 -6.81 3.14
C ASN A 231 17.42 -6.05 2.18
N SER A 232 18.72 -6.25 2.33
CA SER A 232 19.73 -5.74 1.40
C SER A 232 20.74 -6.83 1.07
N LYS A 233 21.53 -6.63 0.00
CA LYS A 233 22.49 -7.63 -0.50
C LYS A 233 23.38 -8.19 0.62
N ASN A 234 23.90 -7.31 1.50
CA ASN A 234 24.65 -7.68 2.68
C ASN A 234 23.91 -7.15 3.91
N SER A 235 23.36 -8.06 4.71
CA SER A 235 22.57 -7.70 5.90
C SER A 235 22.47 -8.88 6.85
N GLN A 236 22.17 -8.60 8.12
CA GLN A 236 21.87 -9.64 9.09
C GLN A 236 20.67 -10.49 8.65
N THR A 237 19.63 -9.85 8.09
CA THR A 237 18.45 -10.53 7.56
C THR A 237 18.82 -11.56 6.50
N ASN A 238 19.66 -11.17 5.53
CA ASN A 238 20.11 -12.06 4.47
C ASN A 238 21.00 -13.20 4.99
N MET A 239 21.87 -12.91 5.95
CA MET A 239 22.71 -13.93 6.61
C MET A 239 21.85 -14.96 7.34
N GLU A 240 20.86 -14.51 8.11
CA GLU A 240 19.95 -15.39 8.85
C GLU A 240 19.05 -16.21 7.92
N ALA A 241 18.57 -15.63 6.82
CA ALA A 241 17.83 -16.35 5.77
C ALA A 241 18.69 -17.51 5.19
N ARG A 242 19.97 -17.27 4.86
CA ARG A 242 20.88 -18.33 4.39
C ARG A 242 21.10 -19.43 5.42
N TYR A 243 21.14 -19.10 6.71
CA TYR A 243 21.27 -20.13 7.76
C TYR A 243 20.01 -21.00 7.85
N GLN A 244 18.86 -20.42 7.62
CA GLN A 244 17.59 -21.15 7.61
C GLN A 244 17.40 -21.95 6.30
N GLU A 245 17.91 -21.45 5.16
CA GLU A 245 17.83 -22.13 3.88
C GLU A 245 18.40 -23.57 3.96
N LYS A 246 19.45 -23.81 4.73
CA LYS A 246 20.00 -25.16 4.96
C LYS A 246 18.97 -26.10 5.61
N ASP A 247 18.12 -25.57 6.49
CA ASP A 247 17.07 -26.35 7.15
C ASP A 247 15.82 -26.51 6.24
N THR A 248 15.66 -25.65 5.24
CA THR A 248 14.50 -25.63 4.32
C THR A 248 14.69 -26.45 3.03
N THR A 249 15.92 -26.89 2.71
CA THR A 249 16.22 -27.66 1.49
C THR A 249 15.35 -28.92 1.29
N THR A 250 14.78 -29.45 2.37
CA THR A 250 13.86 -30.60 2.34
C THR A 250 12.39 -30.19 2.35
N LEU A 251 12.08 -28.89 2.51
CA LEU A 251 10.71 -28.39 2.44
C LEU A 251 10.28 -28.26 0.99
N LYS A 252 9.07 -28.71 0.70
CA LYS A 252 8.49 -28.57 -0.63
C LYS A 252 7.93 -27.15 -0.80
N ASN A 253 8.08 -26.58 -1.98
CA ASN A 253 7.55 -25.24 -2.31
C ASN A 253 6.03 -25.11 -2.14
N ASN A 254 5.30 -26.22 -2.07
CA ASN A 254 3.86 -26.21 -1.84
C ASN A 254 3.46 -26.10 -0.36
N ILE A 255 4.40 -26.08 0.59
CA ILE A 255 4.15 -25.92 2.02
C ILE A 255 4.93 -24.77 2.65
N PHE A 256 5.91 -24.23 1.95
CA PHE A 256 6.79 -23.18 2.47
C PHE A 256 7.25 -22.21 1.38
N GLY A 257 7.34 -20.92 1.71
CA GLY A 257 7.96 -19.86 0.92
C GLY A 257 8.78 -18.91 1.80
N SER A 258 9.97 -18.51 1.32
CA SER A 258 10.85 -17.56 2.00
C SER A 258 11.36 -16.57 0.95
N PHE A 259 11.02 -15.27 1.12
CA PHE A 259 11.28 -14.25 0.11
C PHE A 259 11.18 -12.83 0.69
N PRO A 260 11.70 -11.79 -0.01
CA PRO A 260 11.62 -10.41 0.46
C PRO A 260 10.18 -9.94 0.74
N GLY A 261 10.02 -9.07 1.75
CA GLY A 261 8.77 -8.43 2.12
C GLY A 261 8.27 -8.79 3.50
N ALA A 262 7.20 -8.16 3.91
CA ALA A 262 6.57 -8.36 5.21
C ALA A 262 5.06 -8.09 5.17
N ASP A 263 4.65 -6.91 4.66
CA ASP A 263 3.29 -6.41 4.79
C ASP A 263 2.28 -7.12 3.86
N GLN A 264 2.73 -7.71 2.75
CA GLN A 264 1.90 -8.42 1.77
C GLN A 264 1.53 -9.86 2.16
N LEU A 265 2.24 -10.46 3.13
CA LEU A 265 2.21 -11.90 3.39
C LEU A 265 0.81 -12.41 3.75
N ALA A 266 0.06 -11.65 4.55
CA ALA A 266 -1.30 -12.01 4.94
C ALA A 266 -2.24 -12.12 3.73
N LEU A 267 -2.22 -11.12 2.84
CA LEU A 267 -3.09 -11.11 1.67
C LEU A 267 -2.70 -12.19 0.66
N LEU A 268 -1.40 -12.49 0.52
CA LEU A 268 -0.91 -13.63 -0.26
C LEU A 268 -1.49 -14.96 0.25
N LEU A 269 -1.52 -15.18 1.57
CA LEU A 269 -2.05 -16.40 2.15
C LEU A 269 -3.58 -16.50 2.01
N ILE A 270 -4.30 -15.38 2.07
CA ILE A 270 -5.73 -15.34 1.75
C ILE A 270 -5.97 -15.74 0.29
N ALA A 271 -5.18 -15.18 -0.64
CA ALA A 271 -5.25 -15.56 -2.05
C ALA A 271 -4.88 -17.03 -2.27
N ARG A 272 -3.86 -17.53 -1.57
CA ARG A 272 -3.52 -18.96 -1.61
C ARG A 272 -4.67 -19.84 -1.13
N TYR A 273 -5.26 -19.54 0.02
CA TYR A 273 -6.44 -20.27 0.50
C TYR A 273 -7.57 -20.23 -0.53
N HIS A 274 -7.80 -19.08 -1.16
CA HIS A 274 -8.79 -18.94 -2.23
C HIS A 274 -8.50 -19.89 -3.39
N VAL A 275 -7.26 -19.92 -3.86
CA VAL A 275 -6.81 -20.80 -4.95
C VAL A 275 -6.99 -22.27 -4.59
N GLU A 276 -6.52 -22.69 -3.43
CA GLU A 276 -6.58 -24.11 -3.00
C GLU A 276 -8.01 -24.56 -2.72
N SER A 277 -8.79 -23.75 -2.01
CA SER A 277 -10.16 -24.11 -1.64
C SER A 277 -11.11 -24.16 -2.82
N ASN A 278 -10.81 -23.46 -3.92
CA ASN A 278 -11.57 -23.49 -5.16
C ASN A 278 -10.90 -24.37 -6.24
N LYS A 279 -9.79 -25.05 -5.92
CA LYS A 279 -9.03 -25.92 -6.82
C LYS A 279 -8.60 -25.20 -8.11
N LEU A 280 -8.20 -23.95 -7.98
CA LEU A 280 -7.71 -23.14 -9.08
C LEU A 280 -6.22 -23.40 -9.31
N HIS A 281 -5.76 -23.10 -10.53
CA HIS A 281 -4.35 -23.17 -10.91
C HIS A 281 -3.99 -21.96 -11.77
N PRO A 282 -3.95 -20.74 -11.17
CA PRO A 282 -3.77 -19.52 -11.94
C PRO A 282 -2.40 -19.49 -12.62
N THR A 283 -2.40 -19.13 -13.89
CA THR A 283 -1.18 -18.96 -14.70
C THR A 283 -0.92 -17.49 -14.94
N PHE A 284 0.36 -17.08 -14.80
CA PHE A 284 0.78 -15.70 -14.90
C PHE A 284 1.71 -15.49 -16.09
N GLY A 285 1.42 -14.47 -16.90
CA GLY A 285 2.36 -13.87 -17.83
C GLY A 285 3.00 -12.64 -17.22
N ILE A 286 4.19 -12.27 -17.67
CA ILE A 286 4.90 -11.11 -17.14
C ILE A 286 5.29 -10.19 -18.30
N LEU A 287 5.05 -8.90 -18.14
CA LEU A 287 5.34 -7.86 -19.11
C LEU A 287 6.17 -6.77 -18.43
N TYR A 288 7.30 -6.42 -19.05
CA TYR A 288 8.18 -5.34 -18.57
C TYR A 288 8.32 -4.23 -19.62
N PRO A 289 8.52 -2.95 -19.20
CA PRO A 289 8.98 -1.90 -20.10
C PRO A 289 10.42 -2.15 -20.54
N LEU A 290 10.88 -1.38 -21.51
CA LEU A 290 12.30 -1.37 -21.89
C LEU A 290 13.18 -0.98 -20.69
N GLY A 291 14.21 -1.75 -20.42
CA GLY A 291 15.14 -1.56 -19.32
C GLY A 291 15.70 -2.88 -18.80
N ARG A 292 16.05 -2.93 -17.53
CA ARG A 292 16.57 -4.14 -16.88
C ARG A 292 15.51 -5.24 -16.68
N GLY A 293 14.22 -4.85 -16.69
CA GLY A 293 13.13 -5.82 -16.56
C GLY A 293 13.29 -6.69 -15.31
N GLU A 294 13.30 -8.02 -15.52
CA GLU A 294 13.42 -9.03 -14.46
C GLU A 294 14.73 -8.98 -13.67
N ASP A 295 15.81 -8.44 -14.26
CA ASP A 295 17.12 -8.29 -13.61
C ASP A 295 17.22 -7.05 -12.71
N THR A 296 16.14 -6.26 -12.58
CA THR A 296 16.11 -5.13 -11.66
C THR A 296 16.23 -5.62 -10.23
N ILE A 297 17.21 -5.10 -9.48
CA ILE A 297 17.30 -5.27 -8.02
C ILE A 297 16.70 -4.01 -7.40
N PRO A 298 15.51 -4.10 -6.79
CA PRO A 298 14.85 -2.95 -6.18
C PRO A 298 15.58 -2.41 -4.96
N SER A 299 15.32 -1.15 -4.62
CA SER A 299 15.74 -0.62 -3.31
C SER A 299 15.12 -1.44 -2.18
N TYR A 300 15.88 -1.65 -1.11
CA TYR A 300 15.49 -2.43 0.07
C TYR A 300 15.35 -3.95 -0.15
N GLU A 301 15.86 -4.47 -1.28
CA GLU A 301 15.83 -5.90 -1.59
C GLU A 301 17.21 -6.41 -2.04
N ASN A 302 17.41 -7.73 -1.91
CA ASN A 302 18.72 -8.37 -2.14
C ASN A 302 18.80 -9.18 -3.44
N GLN A 303 17.69 -9.31 -4.17
CA GLN A 303 17.60 -10.21 -5.32
C GLN A 303 16.90 -9.56 -6.52
N PRO A 304 17.09 -10.09 -7.75
CA PRO A 304 16.36 -9.64 -8.93
C PRO A 304 14.85 -9.80 -8.79
N ILE A 305 14.10 -8.82 -9.29
CA ILE A 305 12.65 -8.76 -9.16
C ILE A 305 11.95 -9.95 -9.82
N GLY A 306 12.50 -10.50 -10.92
CA GLY A 306 11.97 -11.69 -11.56
C GLY A 306 11.91 -12.89 -10.62
N LYS A 307 12.94 -13.08 -9.78
CA LYS A 307 12.95 -14.11 -8.73
C LYS A 307 11.87 -13.85 -7.69
N THR A 308 11.79 -12.60 -7.17
CA THR A 308 10.76 -12.21 -6.21
C THR A 308 9.35 -12.46 -6.75
N ILE A 309 9.06 -12.11 -8.00
CA ILE A 309 7.76 -12.37 -8.65
C ILE A 309 7.47 -13.88 -8.71
N ALA A 310 8.43 -14.68 -9.13
CA ALA A 310 8.26 -16.13 -9.21
C ALA A 310 7.92 -16.74 -7.84
N GLU A 311 8.62 -16.34 -6.80
CA GLU A 311 8.39 -16.78 -5.41
C GLU A 311 6.99 -16.39 -4.91
N HIS A 312 6.52 -15.16 -5.20
CA HIS A 312 5.18 -14.72 -4.83
C HIS A 312 4.07 -15.45 -5.62
N ILE A 313 4.28 -15.71 -6.91
CA ILE A 313 3.36 -16.53 -7.71
C ILE A 313 3.26 -17.96 -7.15
N HIS A 314 4.38 -18.56 -6.76
CA HIS A 314 4.38 -19.87 -6.10
C HIS A 314 3.68 -19.80 -4.73
N ALA A 315 3.88 -18.75 -3.97
CA ALA A 315 3.25 -18.57 -2.66
C ALA A 315 1.72 -18.53 -2.73
N VAL A 316 1.13 -18.05 -3.81
CA VAL A 316 -0.33 -18.10 -4.03
C VAL A 316 -0.81 -19.39 -4.72
N GLY A 317 0.07 -20.37 -4.97
CA GLY A 317 -0.30 -21.61 -5.66
C GLY A 317 -0.44 -21.45 -7.18
N GLY A 318 0.11 -20.37 -7.75
CA GLY A 318 0.14 -20.13 -9.19
C GLY A 318 1.41 -20.63 -9.87
N SER A 319 1.49 -20.44 -11.19
CA SER A 319 2.66 -20.75 -11.99
C SER A 319 2.88 -19.70 -13.08
N ILE A 320 4.16 -19.51 -13.48
CA ILE A 320 4.49 -18.65 -14.62
C ILE A 320 4.23 -19.45 -15.91
N SER A 321 3.39 -18.88 -16.77
CA SER A 321 3.04 -19.49 -18.05
C SER A 321 3.95 -18.99 -19.17
N GLN A 322 4.43 -19.94 -19.98
CA GLN A 322 5.07 -19.63 -21.27
C GLN A 322 4.04 -19.58 -22.42
N LYS A 323 2.75 -19.81 -22.13
CA LYS A 323 1.68 -19.75 -23.12
C LYS A 323 1.38 -18.31 -23.51
N GLN A 324 0.88 -18.11 -24.72
CA GLN A 324 0.50 -16.78 -25.21
C GLN A 324 -0.67 -16.15 -24.45
N LEU A 325 -1.52 -16.93 -23.80
CA LEU A 325 -2.70 -16.50 -23.05
C LEU A 325 -2.63 -17.01 -21.60
N PRO A 326 -1.96 -16.30 -20.69
CA PRO A 326 -2.05 -16.56 -19.26
C PRO A 326 -3.42 -16.14 -18.72
N ASP A 327 -3.80 -16.65 -17.54
CA ASP A 327 -5.01 -16.21 -16.85
C ASP A 327 -4.88 -14.73 -16.38
N ILE A 328 -3.68 -14.37 -15.91
CA ILE A 328 -3.37 -13.03 -15.40
C ILE A 328 -2.05 -12.55 -16.01
N MET A 329 -2.04 -11.35 -16.58
CA MET A 329 -0.81 -10.67 -17.00
C MET A 329 -0.36 -9.69 -15.93
N LEU A 330 0.86 -9.81 -15.44
CA LEU A 330 1.52 -8.84 -14.57
C LEU A 330 2.29 -7.82 -15.42
N ALA A 331 1.82 -6.59 -15.46
CA ALA A 331 2.52 -5.47 -16.08
C ALA A 331 3.41 -4.81 -15.02
N VAL A 332 4.69 -5.18 -15.01
CA VAL A 332 5.66 -4.79 -13.99
C VAL A 332 6.43 -3.56 -14.45
N ASN A 333 6.08 -2.39 -13.94
CA ASN A 333 6.71 -1.11 -14.30
C ASN A 333 8.06 -0.95 -13.59
N THR A 334 9.11 -1.53 -14.16
CA THR A 334 10.48 -1.43 -13.65
C THR A 334 11.19 -0.17 -14.17
N PRO A 335 12.13 0.41 -13.38
CA PRO A 335 12.94 1.53 -13.86
C PRO A 335 13.94 1.11 -14.94
N LEU A 336 14.42 2.09 -15.73
CA LEU A 336 15.41 1.83 -16.76
C LEU A 336 16.75 1.34 -16.18
N LEU A 337 17.20 1.91 -15.05
CA LEU A 337 18.49 1.60 -14.43
C LEU A 337 18.35 1.16 -12.97
N SER A 338 17.82 2.03 -12.11
CA SER A 338 17.71 1.78 -10.65
C SER A 338 16.44 2.39 -10.08
N THR A 339 15.92 1.79 -9.03
CA THR A 339 14.78 2.29 -8.29
C THR A 339 15.16 3.58 -7.54
N GLY A 340 14.30 4.60 -7.65
CA GLY A 340 14.39 5.83 -6.85
C GLY A 340 13.22 5.92 -5.87
N GLU A 341 13.12 7.06 -5.14
CA GLU A 341 11.99 7.37 -4.27
C GLU A 341 10.90 8.14 -5.02
N SER A 342 9.62 7.82 -4.81
CA SER A 342 8.49 8.43 -5.52
C SER A 342 8.37 9.95 -5.31
N GLY A 343 8.83 10.47 -4.17
CA GLY A 343 8.87 11.90 -3.85
C GLY A 343 10.01 12.68 -4.52
N GLN A 344 10.89 12.04 -5.31
CA GLN A 344 12.00 12.71 -6.01
C GLN A 344 11.51 13.53 -7.21
N PHE A 345 12.30 14.56 -7.57
CA PHE A 345 12.00 15.43 -8.71
C PHE A 345 11.83 14.66 -10.03
N SER A 346 12.58 13.56 -10.20
CA SER A 346 12.50 12.70 -11.38
C SER A 346 11.11 12.10 -11.63
N ASN A 347 10.26 11.99 -10.60
CA ASN A 347 8.88 11.53 -10.74
C ASN A 347 7.93 12.61 -11.30
N PHE A 348 8.38 13.87 -11.37
CA PHE A 348 7.59 15.00 -11.89
C PHE A 348 8.14 15.53 -13.22
N GLY A 349 9.07 14.79 -13.83
CA GLY A 349 9.73 15.14 -15.07
C GLY A 349 8.93 14.83 -16.34
N MET A 350 9.63 14.90 -17.50
CA MET A 350 9.02 14.66 -18.81
C MET A 350 8.62 13.20 -19.03
N MET A 351 7.66 13.00 -19.92
CA MET A 351 7.19 11.69 -20.37
C MET A 351 8.33 10.85 -20.94
N LYS A 352 8.42 9.59 -20.51
CA LYS A 352 9.43 8.63 -20.96
C LYS A 352 8.87 7.81 -22.12
N GLN A 353 9.64 7.63 -23.21
CA GLN A 353 9.22 6.83 -24.35
C GLN A 353 8.96 5.36 -23.96
N SER A 354 9.82 4.79 -23.11
CA SER A 354 9.66 3.43 -22.59
C SER A 354 8.30 3.20 -21.90
N THR A 355 7.82 4.21 -21.13
CA THR A 355 6.51 4.13 -20.49
C THR A 355 5.37 4.24 -21.50
N THR A 356 5.54 5.03 -22.57
CA THR A 356 4.55 5.15 -23.65
C THR A 356 4.40 3.82 -24.41
N ASP A 357 5.50 3.16 -24.72
CA ASP A 357 5.49 1.85 -25.38
C ASP A 357 4.88 0.79 -24.46
N PHE A 358 5.18 0.85 -23.17
CA PHE A 358 4.62 -0.06 -22.18
C PHE A 358 3.09 0.08 -22.04
N ILE A 359 2.55 1.31 -22.05
CA ILE A 359 1.10 1.55 -22.04
C ILE A 359 0.43 0.95 -23.29
N THR A 360 1.09 0.99 -24.44
CA THR A 360 0.55 0.38 -25.67
C THR A 360 0.41 -1.13 -25.50
N GLN A 361 1.38 -1.78 -24.87
CA GLN A 361 1.33 -3.21 -24.57
C GLN A 361 0.27 -3.55 -23.52
N ILE A 362 0.15 -2.73 -22.44
CA ILE A 362 -0.92 -2.85 -21.43
C ILE A 362 -2.29 -2.78 -22.13
N LYS A 363 -2.50 -1.75 -22.94
CA LYS A 363 -3.77 -1.55 -23.67
C LYS A 363 -4.08 -2.75 -24.58
N SER A 364 -3.11 -3.21 -25.38
CA SER A 364 -3.27 -4.38 -26.25
C SER A 364 -3.63 -5.64 -25.46
N THR A 365 -3.07 -5.83 -24.27
CA THR A 365 -3.37 -6.98 -23.40
C THR A 365 -4.81 -6.92 -22.90
N ILE A 366 -5.25 -5.76 -22.44
CA ILE A 366 -6.65 -5.53 -21.99
C ILE A 366 -7.63 -5.71 -23.14
N ASP A 367 -7.34 -5.13 -24.31
CA ASP A 367 -8.20 -5.21 -25.52
C ASP A 367 -8.36 -6.67 -26.01
N ARG A 368 -7.43 -7.57 -25.70
CA ARG A 368 -7.51 -9.01 -25.92
C ARG A 368 -8.32 -9.77 -24.87
N GLY A 369 -8.87 -9.08 -23.87
CA GLY A 369 -9.65 -9.69 -22.79
C GLY A 369 -8.84 -10.42 -21.74
N ILE A 370 -7.51 -10.23 -21.67
CA ILE A 370 -6.64 -10.84 -20.66
C ILE A 370 -6.72 -10.00 -19.38
N SER A 371 -6.94 -10.66 -18.25
CA SER A 371 -6.88 -10.01 -16.93
C SER A 371 -5.48 -9.43 -16.71
N LEU A 372 -5.39 -8.13 -16.35
CA LEU A 372 -4.10 -7.45 -16.21
C LEU A 372 -3.98 -6.77 -14.86
N SER A 373 -2.90 -7.08 -14.17
CA SER A 373 -2.49 -6.45 -12.91
C SER A 373 -1.29 -5.53 -13.15
N ILE A 374 -1.31 -4.33 -12.59
CA ILE A 374 -0.17 -3.39 -12.65
C ILE A 374 0.62 -3.47 -11.35
N VAL A 375 1.92 -3.76 -11.49
CA VAL A 375 2.93 -3.78 -10.42
C VAL A 375 3.85 -2.59 -10.64
N ASP A 376 3.58 -1.46 -9.97
CA ASP A 376 4.32 -0.21 -10.18
C ASP A 376 5.51 -0.11 -9.21
N VAL A 377 6.67 -0.57 -9.66
CA VAL A 377 7.92 -0.62 -8.89
C VAL A 377 9.01 0.27 -9.51
N TYR A 378 8.61 1.23 -10.33
CA TYR A 378 9.53 2.21 -10.89
C TYR A 378 10.20 3.04 -9.78
N PHE A 379 9.43 3.38 -8.76
CA PHE A 379 9.87 4.03 -7.54
C PHE A 379 9.52 3.17 -6.32
N ALA A 380 10.30 3.31 -5.26
CA ALA A 380 9.89 2.88 -3.93
C ALA A 380 8.94 3.93 -3.32
N ASN A 381 8.09 3.48 -2.42
CA ASN A 381 7.19 4.35 -1.65
C ASN A 381 6.24 5.21 -2.51
N GLY A 382 5.69 4.67 -3.59
CA GLY A 382 4.63 5.34 -4.36
C GLY A 382 4.76 5.19 -5.88
N SER A 383 3.73 5.64 -6.57
CA SER A 383 3.49 5.45 -8.00
C SER A 383 4.43 6.24 -8.92
N ASP A 384 4.66 5.73 -10.13
CA ASP A 384 5.22 6.50 -11.26
C ASP A 384 4.13 7.41 -11.87
N ASN A 385 4.28 8.73 -11.70
CA ASN A 385 3.37 9.72 -12.24
C ASN A 385 3.23 9.63 -13.77
N THR A 386 4.29 9.25 -14.49
CA THR A 386 4.23 9.09 -15.95
C THR A 386 3.30 7.95 -16.33
N LEU A 387 3.46 6.78 -15.70
CA LEU A 387 2.59 5.63 -15.90
C LEU A 387 1.13 6.00 -15.58
N MET A 388 0.88 6.55 -14.40
CA MET A 388 -0.48 6.83 -13.94
C MET A 388 -1.20 7.90 -14.79
N ASN A 389 -0.51 8.95 -15.21
CA ASN A 389 -1.10 9.92 -16.13
C ASN A 389 -1.45 9.31 -17.50
N LEU A 390 -0.66 8.35 -17.99
CA LEU A 390 -0.97 7.62 -19.23
C LEU A 390 -2.12 6.62 -19.04
N ILE A 391 -2.23 5.96 -17.90
CA ILE A 391 -3.36 5.11 -17.52
C ILE A 391 -4.66 5.93 -17.55
N VAL A 392 -4.66 7.13 -16.95
CA VAL A 392 -5.81 8.06 -17.01
C VAL A 392 -6.12 8.46 -18.44
N LYS A 393 -5.12 8.93 -19.19
CA LYS A 393 -5.28 9.40 -20.58
C LYS A 393 -5.88 8.34 -21.50
N ASN A 394 -5.59 7.06 -21.26
CA ASN A 394 -6.08 5.93 -22.05
C ASN A 394 -7.37 5.29 -21.46
N ASN A 395 -7.98 5.87 -20.44
CA ASN A 395 -9.19 5.35 -19.78
C ASN A 395 -9.01 3.91 -19.23
N LEU A 396 -7.85 3.60 -18.64
CA LEU A 396 -7.50 2.26 -18.17
C LEU A 396 -7.66 2.08 -16.65
N LEU A 397 -7.89 3.14 -15.87
CA LEU A 397 -7.93 3.12 -14.39
C LEU A 397 -8.74 1.94 -13.82
N TYR A 398 -9.93 1.70 -14.35
CA TYR A 398 -10.85 0.68 -13.82
C TYR A 398 -11.00 -0.53 -14.77
N LYS A 399 -10.05 -0.70 -15.72
CA LYS A 399 -9.99 -1.86 -16.62
C LYS A 399 -8.94 -2.89 -16.22
N VAL A 400 -8.12 -2.57 -15.23
CA VAL A 400 -7.12 -3.48 -14.66
C VAL A 400 -7.71 -4.29 -13.52
N SER A 401 -7.26 -5.51 -13.31
CA SER A 401 -7.71 -6.37 -12.19
C SER A 401 -7.17 -5.91 -10.85
N SER A 402 -5.95 -5.36 -10.83
CA SER A 402 -5.35 -4.75 -9.65
C SER A 402 -4.28 -3.73 -10.04
N TYR A 403 -3.97 -2.86 -9.11
CA TYR A 403 -2.87 -1.89 -9.17
C TYR A 403 -2.24 -1.78 -7.80
N ASN A 404 -0.92 -1.81 -7.72
CA ASN A 404 -0.22 -1.49 -6.50
C ASN A 404 1.13 -0.80 -6.79
N GLY A 405 1.55 0.12 -5.91
CA GLY A 405 2.79 0.90 -5.99
C GLY A 405 3.25 1.36 -4.60
N TRP A 406 2.94 0.57 -3.56
CA TRP A 406 3.19 0.97 -2.18
C TRP A 406 4.43 0.29 -1.60
N ASN A 407 5.25 1.10 -0.90
CA ASN A 407 6.42 0.70 -0.12
C ASN A 407 7.51 0.03 -0.95
N THR A 408 7.96 -1.20 -0.59
CA THR A 408 9.00 -1.93 -1.31
C THR A 408 8.42 -2.73 -2.50
N ALA A 409 9.28 -3.19 -3.39
CA ALA A 409 8.82 -3.91 -4.58
C ALA A 409 8.10 -5.22 -4.22
N SER A 410 8.58 -5.96 -3.23
CA SER A 410 7.93 -7.21 -2.79
C SER A 410 6.54 -6.96 -2.19
N ASN A 411 6.35 -5.90 -1.39
CA ASN A 411 5.02 -5.53 -0.89
C ASN A 411 4.07 -5.21 -2.06
N THR A 412 4.53 -4.41 -3.02
CA THR A 412 3.79 -4.07 -4.25
C THR A 412 3.41 -5.32 -5.05
N ILE A 413 4.36 -6.23 -5.30
CA ILE A 413 4.17 -7.49 -6.05
C ILE A 413 3.11 -8.35 -5.36
N GLY A 414 3.26 -8.59 -4.07
CA GLY A 414 2.38 -9.49 -3.33
C GLY A 414 0.95 -8.98 -3.28
N TYR A 415 0.75 -7.69 -3.01
CA TYR A 415 -0.58 -7.07 -3.05
C TYR A 415 -1.21 -7.15 -4.44
N ALA A 416 -0.47 -6.81 -5.49
CA ALA A 416 -0.97 -6.82 -6.86
C ALA A 416 -1.39 -8.22 -7.30
N ILE A 417 -0.58 -9.25 -7.02
CA ILE A 417 -0.89 -10.66 -7.34
C ILE A 417 -2.14 -11.13 -6.58
N ALA A 418 -2.18 -10.91 -5.27
CA ALA A 418 -3.29 -11.37 -4.44
C ALA A 418 -4.60 -10.70 -4.81
N GLN A 419 -4.59 -9.38 -5.02
CA GLN A 419 -5.77 -8.62 -5.46
C GLN A 419 -6.23 -9.06 -6.85
N ALA A 420 -5.32 -9.36 -7.79
CA ALA A 420 -5.67 -9.83 -9.13
C ALA A 420 -6.39 -11.19 -9.09
N ILE A 421 -5.99 -12.10 -8.20
CA ILE A 421 -6.66 -13.40 -7.98
C ILE A 421 -8.07 -13.20 -7.41
N LEU A 422 -8.23 -12.26 -6.48
CA LEU A 422 -9.49 -12.05 -5.77
C LEU A 422 -10.46 -11.14 -6.53
N ALA A 423 -9.98 -10.27 -7.41
CA ALA A 423 -10.79 -9.30 -8.15
C ALA A 423 -12.00 -9.89 -8.93
N PRO A 424 -11.90 -11.06 -9.60
CA PRO A 424 -13.04 -11.65 -10.31
C PRO A 424 -14.23 -12.02 -9.40
N TYR A 425 -14.03 -12.12 -8.10
CA TYR A 425 -15.04 -12.48 -7.10
C TYR A 425 -15.68 -11.28 -6.41
N MET A 426 -15.25 -10.07 -6.78
CA MET A 426 -15.80 -8.80 -6.29
C MET A 426 -16.96 -8.34 -7.14
N THR A 427 -17.88 -7.59 -6.53
CA THR A 427 -18.83 -6.81 -7.33
C THR A 427 -18.08 -5.72 -8.11
N PRO A 428 -18.61 -5.24 -9.26
CA PRO A 428 -17.97 -4.15 -10.01
C PRO A 428 -17.69 -2.90 -9.16
N GLN A 429 -18.57 -2.61 -8.19
CA GLN A 429 -18.39 -1.47 -7.29
C GLN A 429 -17.29 -1.72 -6.25
N ASP A 430 -17.23 -2.93 -5.67
CA ASP A 430 -16.19 -3.28 -4.70
C ASP A 430 -14.81 -3.32 -5.36
N HIS A 431 -14.72 -3.85 -6.57
CA HIS A 431 -13.49 -3.82 -7.37
C HIS A 431 -13.05 -2.38 -7.66
N LYS A 432 -13.97 -1.51 -8.06
CA LYS A 432 -13.70 -0.09 -8.25
C LYS A 432 -13.22 0.58 -6.98
N ASN A 433 -13.82 0.26 -5.83
CA ASN A 433 -13.40 0.81 -4.53
C ASN A 433 -11.99 0.34 -4.16
N MET A 434 -11.69 -0.95 -4.31
CA MET A 434 -10.35 -1.50 -4.07
C MET A 434 -9.30 -0.76 -4.90
N LEU A 435 -9.51 -0.58 -6.20
CA LEU A 435 -8.59 0.17 -7.06
C LEU A 435 -8.48 1.64 -6.62
N THR A 436 -9.60 2.25 -6.25
CA THR A 436 -9.61 3.65 -5.81
C THR A 436 -8.82 3.82 -4.50
N GLU A 437 -8.94 2.90 -3.55
CA GLU A 437 -8.14 2.89 -2.30
C GLU A 437 -6.64 2.89 -2.63
N GLN A 438 -6.20 2.05 -3.58
CA GLN A 438 -4.81 2.00 -4.03
C GLN A 438 -4.37 3.28 -4.75
N TYR A 439 -5.22 3.88 -5.60
CA TYR A 439 -4.90 5.14 -6.28
C TYR A 439 -4.81 6.31 -5.31
N ILE A 440 -5.66 6.35 -4.27
CA ILE A 440 -5.61 7.41 -3.24
C ILE A 440 -4.37 7.25 -2.37
N ASP A 441 -4.03 6.03 -1.94
CA ASP A 441 -2.85 5.80 -1.12
C ASP A 441 -1.56 5.95 -1.96
N ASN A 442 -1.37 5.09 -2.97
CA ASN A 442 -0.07 4.94 -3.64
C ASN A 442 0.23 6.11 -4.59
N TRP A 443 -0.77 6.63 -5.29
CA TRP A 443 -0.57 7.70 -6.27
C TRP A 443 -0.88 9.08 -5.70
N ALA A 444 -2.08 9.30 -5.13
CA ALA A 444 -2.41 10.61 -4.61
C ALA A 444 -1.53 10.96 -3.42
N TYR A 445 -1.51 10.12 -2.37
CA TYR A 445 -0.78 10.43 -1.16
C TYR A 445 0.73 10.26 -1.34
N GLN A 446 1.20 9.04 -1.57
CA GLN A 446 2.63 8.73 -1.52
C GLN A 446 3.44 9.50 -2.57
N ALA A 447 2.99 9.51 -3.82
CA ALA A 447 3.74 10.12 -4.91
C ALA A 447 3.54 11.64 -5.03
N ASN A 448 2.41 12.22 -4.56
CA ASN A 448 2.09 13.62 -4.83
C ASN A 448 1.85 14.46 -3.58
N VAL A 449 0.99 14.03 -2.65
CA VAL A 449 0.49 14.87 -1.55
C VAL A 449 1.43 14.83 -0.33
N ARG A 450 2.03 13.70 -0.02
CA ARG A 450 2.80 13.46 1.21
C ARG A 450 3.86 14.52 1.49
N LYS A 451 4.67 14.88 0.50
CA LYS A 451 5.75 15.86 0.63
C LYS A 451 5.21 17.25 0.94
N ASP A 452 4.09 17.63 0.31
CA ASP A 452 3.48 18.94 0.51
C ASP A 452 2.83 19.04 1.90
N ILE A 453 2.24 17.95 2.40
CA ILE A 453 1.70 17.88 3.76
C ILE A 453 2.80 17.97 4.82
N ILE A 454 3.95 17.34 4.60
CA ILE A 454 5.11 17.49 5.49
C ILE A 454 5.54 18.97 5.53
N ARG A 455 5.70 19.63 4.37
CA ARG A 455 6.04 21.06 4.28
C ARG A 455 4.99 21.94 4.94
N PHE A 456 3.70 21.63 4.75
CA PHE A 456 2.61 22.34 5.41
C PHE A 456 2.71 22.23 6.94
N ALA A 457 2.93 21.03 7.47
CA ALA A 457 3.14 20.81 8.90
C ALA A 457 4.37 21.57 9.44
N GLU A 458 5.48 21.60 8.69
CA GLU A 458 6.66 22.39 9.02
C GLU A 458 6.35 23.90 9.05
N SER A 459 5.60 24.42 8.07
CA SER A 459 5.17 25.82 8.02
C SER A 459 4.27 26.22 9.21
N LYS A 460 3.57 25.24 9.80
CA LYS A 460 2.76 25.42 11.02
C LYS A 460 3.52 25.15 12.31
N HIS A 461 4.83 24.93 12.24
CA HIS A 461 5.70 24.64 13.38
C HIS A 461 5.21 23.47 14.27
N THR A 462 4.58 22.44 13.66
CA THR A 462 3.99 21.32 14.40
C THR A 462 5.02 20.36 15.00
N LYS A 463 6.32 20.54 14.71
CA LYS A 463 7.43 19.66 15.13
C LYS A 463 7.17 18.19 14.78
N GLY A 464 6.64 17.94 13.58
CA GLY A 464 6.32 16.60 13.10
C GLY A 464 5.04 15.97 13.67
N LYS A 465 4.28 16.71 14.48
CA LYS A 465 2.98 16.26 15.01
C LYS A 465 1.88 16.45 13.96
N ILE A 466 0.96 15.52 13.92
CA ILE A 466 -0.24 15.61 13.09
C ILE A 466 -1.33 16.31 13.91
N THR A 467 -1.60 17.56 13.56
CA THR A 467 -2.68 18.35 14.12
C THR A 467 -3.97 18.18 13.32
N PRO A 468 -5.15 18.53 13.87
CA PRO A 468 -6.39 18.55 13.10
C PRO A 468 -6.28 19.35 11.80
N GLU A 469 -5.60 20.51 11.80
CA GLU A 469 -5.39 21.34 10.62
C GLU A 469 -4.55 20.62 9.55
N VAL A 470 -3.49 19.90 9.94
CA VAL A 470 -2.66 19.10 9.03
C VAL A 470 -3.47 17.94 8.43
N LYS A 471 -4.32 17.31 9.24
CA LYS A 471 -5.21 16.24 8.75
C LYS A 471 -6.25 16.78 7.76
N GLU A 472 -6.86 17.92 8.05
CA GLU A 472 -7.80 18.56 7.11
C GLU A 472 -7.14 18.93 5.79
N GLU A 473 -5.92 19.50 5.81
CA GLU A 473 -5.17 19.83 4.60
C GLU A 473 -4.85 18.59 3.76
N MET A 474 -4.48 17.49 4.42
CA MET A 474 -4.26 16.22 3.75
C MET A 474 -5.55 15.72 3.07
N ILE A 475 -6.67 15.68 3.79
CA ILE A 475 -7.95 15.24 3.23
C ILE A 475 -8.37 16.16 2.07
N ALA A 476 -8.25 17.48 2.22
CA ALA A 476 -8.55 18.45 1.17
C ALA A 476 -7.74 18.19 -0.10
N SER A 477 -6.43 17.94 0.07
CA SER A 477 -5.53 17.64 -1.04
C SER A 477 -5.88 16.33 -1.75
N LEU A 478 -6.26 15.28 -1.01
CA LEU A 478 -6.72 14.01 -1.56
C LEU A 478 -8.06 14.15 -2.28
N GLN A 479 -8.99 14.94 -1.75
CA GLN A 479 -10.28 15.24 -2.37
C GLN A 479 -10.11 16.03 -3.67
N ASP A 480 -9.21 17.00 -3.71
CA ASP A 480 -8.87 17.75 -4.92
C ASP A 480 -8.22 16.85 -5.98
N PHE A 481 -7.29 15.98 -5.56
CA PHE A 481 -6.68 14.99 -6.44
C PHE A 481 -7.72 14.02 -7.02
N ALA A 482 -8.59 13.47 -6.19
CA ALA A 482 -9.65 12.55 -6.61
C ALA A 482 -10.58 13.20 -7.64
N LYS A 483 -10.95 14.46 -7.43
CA LYS A 483 -11.75 15.24 -8.40
C LYS A 483 -11.01 15.45 -9.71
N LYS A 484 -9.75 15.91 -9.67
CA LYS A 484 -8.99 16.33 -10.86
C LYS A 484 -8.44 15.16 -11.67
N LYS A 485 -7.99 14.10 -11.00
CA LYS A 485 -7.28 12.97 -11.64
C LYS A 485 -8.13 11.73 -11.81
N LEU A 486 -9.02 11.43 -10.86
CA LEU A 486 -9.85 10.22 -10.89
C LEU A 486 -11.30 10.50 -11.33
N ASN A 487 -11.67 11.77 -11.54
CA ASN A 487 -13.04 12.21 -11.86
C ASN A 487 -14.07 11.68 -10.85
N LEU A 488 -13.73 11.69 -9.57
CA LEU A 488 -14.60 11.24 -8.48
C LEU A 488 -15.24 12.42 -7.74
N ASN A 489 -16.39 12.18 -7.11
CA ASN A 489 -16.96 13.14 -6.17
C ASN A 489 -16.03 13.23 -4.95
N PRO A 490 -15.46 14.40 -4.61
CA PRO A 490 -14.51 14.54 -3.52
C PRO A 490 -15.06 14.10 -2.16
N ARG A 491 -16.37 14.18 -1.93
CA ARG A 491 -17.02 13.75 -0.69
C ARG A 491 -17.12 12.22 -0.54
N THR A 492 -16.66 11.44 -1.51
CA THR A 492 -16.51 9.99 -1.39
C THR A 492 -15.17 9.57 -0.81
N ILE A 493 -14.24 10.52 -0.63
CA ILE A 493 -12.86 10.27 -0.21
C ILE A 493 -12.59 10.94 1.14
N SER A 494 -11.97 10.19 2.04
CA SER A 494 -11.34 10.67 3.28
C SER A 494 -10.10 9.84 3.59
N ALA A 495 -9.35 10.22 4.60
CA ALA A 495 -8.22 9.45 5.07
C ALA A 495 -7.89 9.77 6.53
N ASP A 496 -7.08 8.87 7.14
CA ASP A 496 -6.52 9.03 8.47
C ASP A 496 -5.01 8.77 8.45
N PHE A 497 -4.29 9.24 9.47
CA PHE A 497 -2.88 8.94 9.68
C PHE A 497 -2.72 7.83 10.72
N PRO A 498 -2.48 6.57 10.31
CA PRO A 498 -2.15 5.50 11.25
C PRO A 498 -0.82 5.82 11.94
N TRP A 499 -0.67 5.38 13.18
CA TRP A 499 0.52 5.59 13.99
C TRP A 499 0.94 7.06 14.16
N ASN A 500 0.03 7.99 13.86
CA ASN A 500 0.25 9.43 13.97
C ASN A 500 1.57 9.87 13.30
N ARG A 501 1.81 9.39 12.07
CA ARG A 501 3.02 9.68 11.28
C ARG A 501 2.66 9.93 9.80
N PHE A 502 3.54 10.65 9.08
CA PHE A 502 3.34 10.99 7.66
C PHE A 502 3.71 9.85 6.68
N PHE A 503 4.18 8.71 7.17
CA PHE A 503 4.67 7.64 6.28
C PHE A 503 3.54 7.01 5.46
N GLU A 504 2.39 6.83 6.04
CA GLU A 504 1.25 6.12 5.45
C GLU A 504 -0.08 6.77 5.80
N ILE A 505 -1.11 6.47 5.04
CA ILE A 505 -2.49 6.85 5.34
C ILE A 505 -3.38 5.60 5.39
N ASN A 506 -4.55 5.74 6.01
CA ASN A 506 -5.68 4.85 5.83
C ASN A 506 -6.66 5.53 4.86
N ALA A 507 -6.62 5.17 3.59
CA ALA A 507 -7.55 5.70 2.60
C ALA A 507 -8.95 5.14 2.83
N LEU A 508 -9.94 6.02 2.89
CA LEU A 508 -11.35 5.68 3.11
C LEU A 508 -12.14 6.05 1.87
N VAL A 509 -12.69 5.04 1.19
CA VAL A 509 -13.51 5.19 -0.02
C VAL A 509 -14.96 4.83 0.28
N SER A 510 -15.90 5.63 -0.22
CA SER A 510 -17.34 5.41 -0.05
C SER A 510 -18.07 5.45 -1.38
N ASN A 511 -19.09 4.62 -1.52
CA ASN A 511 -19.97 4.60 -2.71
C ASN A 511 -20.82 5.86 -2.82
N THR A 512 -21.10 6.51 -1.71
CA THR A 512 -21.91 7.72 -1.63
C THR A 512 -21.16 8.88 -1.02
N PRO A 513 -21.48 10.14 -1.37
CA PRO A 513 -20.88 11.33 -0.78
C PRO A 513 -21.25 11.46 0.71
N LYS A 514 -20.39 11.00 1.63
CA LYS A 514 -20.65 11.04 3.08
C LYS A 514 -19.64 11.84 3.87
N TYR A 515 -18.46 12.12 3.31
CA TYR A 515 -17.42 12.85 4.02
C TYR A 515 -17.57 14.37 3.88
N PRO A 516 -17.14 15.15 4.87
CA PRO A 516 -17.04 16.61 4.75
C PRO A 516 -16.16 17.01 3.55
N LEU A 517 -16.51 18.11 2.89
CA LEU A 517 -15.65 18.71 1.88
C LEU A 517 -14.73 19.72 2.55
N TYR A 518 -13.44 19.53 2.39
CA TYR A 518 -12.44 20.47 2.85
C TYR A 518 -11.84 21.24 1.66
N LEU A 519 -11.33 22.43 1.94
CA LEU A 519 -10.59 23.24 0.99
C LEU A 519 -9.13 23.30 1.40
N THR A 520 -8.22 23.13 0.46
CA THR A 520 -6.80 23.32 0.71
C THR A 520 -6.49 24.75 1.15
N ALA A 521 -5.38 24.94 1.87
CA ALA A 521 -4.92 26.27 2.26
C ALA A 521 -4.76 27.20 1.06
N ALA A 522 -4.27 26.68 -0.06
CA ALA A 522 -4.14 27.42 -1.32
C ALA A 522 -5.49 27.86 -1.90
N GLU A 523 -6.52 26.98 -1.85
CA GLU A 523 -7.86 27.34 -2.29
C GLU A 523 -8.55 28.34 -1.38
N LYS A 524 -8.38 28.20 -0.06
CA LYS A 524 -8.87 29.17 0.94
C LYS A 524 -8.27 30.56 0.68
N TYR A 525 -6.95 30.60 0.42
CA TYR A 525 -6.25 31.86 0.11
C TYR A 525 -6.73 32.48 -1.21
N ARG A 526 -6.85 31.69 -2.29
CA ARG A 526 -7.36 32.16 -3.57
C ARG A 526 -8.77 32.75 -3.47
N ARG A 527 -9.68 32.08 -2.75
CA ARG A 527 -11.05 32.59 -2.54
C ARG A 527 -11.04 33.89 -1.77
N PHE A 528 -10.19 34.01 -0.76
CA PHE A 528 -10.02 35.26 -0.02
C PHE A 528 -9.55 36.40 -0.94
N GLU A 529 -8.55 36.19 -1.80
CA GLU A 529 -8.11 37.19 -2.77
C GLU A 529 -9.22 37.57 -3.77
N GLU A 530 -9.97 36.59 -4.28
CA GLU A 530 -11.11 36.84 -5.18
C GLU A 530 -12.19 37.68 -4.50
N GLU A 531 -12.51 37.41 -3.23
CA GLU A 531 -13.45 38.22 -2.45
C GLU A 531 -12.94 39.66 -2.22
N GLN A 532 -11.65 39.82 -1.92
CA GLN A 532 -11.05 41.15 -1.76
C GLN A 532 -11.10 41.94 -3.06
N LYS A 533 -10.76 41.31 -4.20
CA LYS A 533 -10.86 41.93 -5.54
C LYS A 533 -12.30 42.33 -5.87
N LYS A 534 -13.27 41.48 -5.55
CA LYS A 534 -14.69 41.76 -5.76
C LYS A 534 -15.17 42.96 -4.92
N LYS A 535 -14.83 43.00 -3.62
CA LYS A 535 -15.13 44.13 -2.72
C LYS A 535 -14.52 45.45 -3.24
N ALA A 536 -13.26 45.41 -3.66
CA ALA A 536 -12.57 46.58 -4.19
C ALA A 536 -13.23 47.08 -5.50
N ALA A 537 -13.67 46.17 -6.39
CA ALA A 537 -14.39 46.51 -7.61
C ALA A 537 -15.78 47.14 -7.31
N GLU A 538 -16.51 46.60 -6.32
CA GLU A 538 -17.82 47.15 -5.89
C GLU A 538 -17.66 48.54 -5.27
N GLU A 539 -16.62 48.75 -4.45
CA GLU A 539 -16.32 50.07 -3.87
C GLU A 539 -15.96 51.11 -4.94
N LYS A 540 -15.16 50.72 -5.95
CA LYS A 540 -14.80 51.57 -7.10
C LYS A 540 -16.04 51.93 -7.89
N SER A 541 -16.91 50.99 -8.19
CA SER A 541 -18.18 51.22 -8.90
C SER A 541 -19.11 52.16 -8.15
N LYS A 542 -19.23 52.03 -6.81
CA LYS A 542 -20.01 52.93 -5.94
C LYS A 542 -19.43 54.33 -5.96
N LYS A 543 -18.10 54.51 -5.90
CA LYS A 543 -17.45 55.83 -6.00
C LYS A 543 -17.69 56.48 -7.37
N GLU A 544 -17.57 55.74 -8.47
CA GLU A 544 -17.82 56.24 -9.82
C GLU A 544 -19.30 56.64 -10.00
N SER A 545 -20.24 55.87 -9.47
CA SER A 545 -21.65 56.17 -9.49
C SER A 545 -21.98 57.43 -8.65
N ALA A 546 -21.34 57.57 -7.50
CA ALA A 546 -21.51 58.77 -6.65
C ALA A 546 -20.95 60.06 -7.30
N VAL A 547 -19.82 59.95 -8.03
CA VAL A 547 -19.26 61.08 -8.83
C VAL A 547 -20.16 61.43 -10.02
N LYS A 548 -20.72 60.44 -10.72
CA LYS A 548 -21.69 60.68 -11.81
C LYS A 548 -23.00 61.32 -11.27
N GLY A 549 -23.47 60.92 -10.08
CA GLY A 549 -24.64 61.53 -9.43
C GLY A 549 -24.41 62.99 -9.03
N LYS A 550 -23.24 63.33 -8.50
CA LYS A 550 -22.84 64.71 -8.17
C LYS A 550 -22.69 65.59 -9.44
N ASN A 551 -22.10 65.10 -10.51
CA ASN A 551 -21.98 65.81 -11.79
C ASN A 551 -23.34 65.96 -12.51
N GLY A 552 -24.27 65.03 -12.29
CA GLY A 552 -25.65 65.14 -12.78
C GLY A 552 -26.48 66.19 -12.05
N LEU A 553 -26.25 66.42 -10.75
CA LEU A 553 -26.87 67.49 -9.94
C LEU A 553 -26.29 68.86 -10.30
N LEU A 554 -24.99 69.00 -10.53
CA LEU A 554 -24.36 70.27 -10.95
C LEU A 554 -24.77 70.69 -12.35
N LYS A 555 -25.13 69.81 -13.28
CA LYS A 555 -25.70 70.13 -14.60
C LYS A 555 -27.19 70.50 -14.51
N LYS A 556 -27.94 70.14 -13.51
CA LYS A 556 -29.33 70.57 -13.34
C LYS A 556 -29.42 71.98 -12.75
N ASP A 557 -28.47 72.40 -11.89
CA ASP A 557 -28.43 73.75 -11.34
C ASP A 557 -27.92 74.82 -12.33
N THR A 558 -27.23 74.44 -13.43
CA THR A 558 -26.79 75.37 -14.50
C THR A 558 -27.82 75.58 -15.61
N ILE A 559 -28.93 74.86 -15.64
CA ILE A 559 -30.01 75.02 -16.69
C ILE A 559 -31.20 75.80 -16.15
N SER A 560 -31.30 76.20 -14.88
CA SER A 560 -32.48 76.92 -14.31
C SER A 560 -32.32 78.42 -14.15
N ASN A 561 -31.23 79.06 -14.63
CA ASN A 561 -31.03 80.51 -14.56
C ASN A 561 -30.67 81.13 -15.93
N ASP A 562 -31.49 80.96 -16.92
CA ASP A 562 -31.45 81.89 -18.05
C ASP A 562 -32.83 81.90 -18.77
N SER A 563 -33.78 82.67 -18.17
CA SER A 563 -34.95 83.14 -18.86
C SER A 563 -35.33 84.55 -18.35
N GLY A 564 -34.88 85.56 -19.04
CA GLY A 564 -35.40 86.95 -18.89
C GLY A 564 -34.39 88.05 -19.16
N LYS A 565 -34.30 88.53 -20.38
CA LYS A 565 -34.57 89.85 -20.81
C LYS A 565 -33.91 90.25 -22.15
N ASN A 566 -34.81 90.45 -23.11
CA ASN A 566 -34.91 91.50 -24.11
C ASN A 566 -33.70 92.11 -24.83
N ALA A 567 -33.76 91.98 -26.14
CA ALA A 567 -33.88 93.02 -27.14
C ALA A 567 -32.74 94.05 -27.29
N SER A 568 -32.15 94.07 -28.42
CA SER A 568 -32.09 95.20 -29.43
C SER A 568 -30.80 95.12 -30.25
N GLN A 569 -31.01 94.96 -31.52
CA GLN A 569 -30.41 95.60 -32.72
C GLN A 569 -28.99 96.15 -32.61
N ILE A 570 -28.13 95.80 -33.60
CA ILE A 570 -27.66 96.61 -34.74
C ILE A 570 -26.45 95.88 -35.37
N ILE A 571 -26.56 95.37 -36.61
CA ILE A 571 -26.09 95.74 -37.97
C ILE A 571 -24.63 96.21 -38.05
N ILE A 572 -23.92 95.62 -39.07
CA ILE A 572 -22.79 96.10 -39.91
C ILE A 572 -21.35 95.77 -39.39
N HIS A 573 -20.67 95.00 -40.03
CA HIS A 573 -19.91 94.86 -41.34
C HIS A 573 -19.34 93.42 -41.47
#